data_4187c51b4a6271ebe0eb9c32f87586a2
#
_entry.id   4187c51b4a6271ebe0eb9c32f87586a2
#
_cell.length_a   1.000
_cell.length_b   1.000
_cell.length_c   1.000
_cell.angle_alpha   90.00
_cell.angle_beta   90.00
_cell.angle_gamma   90.00
#
_symmetry.space_group_name_H-M   'P 1'
#
loop_
_entity.id
_entity.type
_entity.pdbx_description
1 polymer ?
#
loop_
_entity_poly.entity_id
_entity_poly.type
_entity_poly.pdbx_seq_one_letter_code
_entity_poly.pdbx_strand_id
1 'polypeptide(L)'
;YIAGNGLVVNIDNTNINSFKDLEGKRIGVSIGSTGAEIASKISNADVRQFNLIVDAFLELQNRGVDVVINDTPVNEYYVNGKGKGIAKVTGEDYDAAPLGIAVKKGNTELLNKVNDGLAKIKANGKYAEIYKKWFGKEPPAEDLK
;
A
#
# COMPACT_ATOMS: atom_id res chain seq x y z
N TYR A 1 3.81 2.65 11.50
CA TYR A 1 3.01 1.46 11.16
C TYR A 1 3.76 0.57 10.17
N ILE A 2 3.34 -0.67 10.05
CA ILE A 2 3.91 -1.63 9.10
C ILE A 2 3.08 -1.57 7.82
N ALA A 3 3.75 -1.46 6.68
CA ALA A 3 3.14 -1.50 5.37
C ALA A 3 3.90 -2.46 4.45
N GLY A 4 3.16 -3.20 3.64
CA GLY A 4 3.69 -4.02 2.57
C GLY A 4 3.13 -3.58 1.23
N ASN A 5 3.58 -4.23 0.17
CA ASN A 5 2.98 -4.10 -1.14
C ASN A 5 1.80 -5.05 -1.26
N GLY A 6 0.64 -4.52 -1.60
CA GLY A 6 -0.58 -5.27 -1.82
C GLY A 6 -1.03 -5.23 -3.28
N LEU A 7 -2.01 -6.06 -3.60
CA LEU A 7 -2.59 -6.17 -4.92
C LEU A 7 -3.96 -5.51 -4.96
N VAL A 8 -4.21 -4.70 -5.99
CA VAL A 8 -5.55 -4.20 -6.32
C VAL A 8 -5.99 -4.78 -7.65
N VAL A 9 -7.17 -5.36 -7.67
CA VAL A 9 -7.80 -5.94 -8.86
C VAL A 9 -9.20 -5.37 -9.03
N ASN A 10 -9.78 -5.53 -10.22
CA ASN A 10 -11.19 -5.21 -10.43
C ASN A 10 -12.08 -6.04 -9.50
N ILE A 11 -13.22 -5.48 -9.09
CA ILE A 11 -14.13 -6.10 -8.12
C ILE A 11 -14.61 -7.49 -8.52
N ASP A 12 -14.79 -7.72 -9.82
CA ASP A 12 -15.24 -8.98 -10.44
C ASP A 12 -14.09 -9.98 -10.70
N ASN A 13 -12.83 -9.61 -10.40
CA ASN A 13 -11.71 -10.51 -10.58
C ASN A 13 -11.77 -11.69 -9.59
N THR A 14 -11.56 -12.90 -10.11
CA THR A 14 -11.53 -14.17 -9.34
C THR A 14 -10.23 -14.95 -9.54
N ASN A 15 -9.35 -14.49 -10.44
CA ASN A 15 -8.19 -15.26 -10.91
C ASN A 15 -6.87 -14.81 -10.29
N ILE A 16 -6.83 -13.64 -9.64
CA ILE A 16 -5.65 -13.11 -8.97
C ILE A 16 -5.98 -12.99 -7.48
N ASN A 17 -5.41 -13.87 -6.66
CA ASN A 17 -5.64 -13.94 -5.22
C ASN A 17 -4.33 -13.81 -4.43
N SER A 18 -3.18 -13.85 -5.10
CA SER A 18 -1.85 -13.75 -4.50
C SER A 18 -0.81 -13.30 -5.50
N PHE A 19 0.40 -12.98 -5.03
CA PHE A 19 1.54 -12.68 -5.91
C PHE A 19 1.95 -13.85 -6.80
N LYS A 20 1.58 -15.08 -6.47
CA LYS A 20 1.86 -16.28 -7.29
C LYS A 20 1.04 -16.32 -8.57
N ASP A 21 -0.07 -15.60 -8.62
CA ASP A 21 -0.99 -15.59 -9.77
C ASP A 21 -0.62 -14.52 -10.82
N LEU A 22 0.51 -13.83 -10.64
CA LEU A 22 0.89 -12.66 -11.44
C LEU A 22 1.70 -13.01 -12.70
N GLU A 23 2.16 -14.25 -12.85
CA GLU A 23 2.85 -14.68 -14.06
C GLU A 23 2.00 -14.42 -15.32
N GLY A 24 2.59 -13.78 -16.31
CA GLY A 24 1.94 -13.43 -17.57
C GLY A 24 0.85 -12.35 -17.48
N LYS A 25 0.67 -11.69 -16.33
CA LYS A 25 -0.34 -10.64 -16.14
C LYS A 25 0.20 -9.26 -16.54
N ARG A 26 -0.73 -8.37 -16.90
CA ARG A 26 -0.45 -6.94 -17.09
C ARG A 26 -0.50 -6.26 -15.72
N ILE A 27 0.64 -5.74 -15.29
CA ILE A 27 0.81 -5.20 -13.93
C ILE A 27 1.06 -3.70 -14.01
N GLY A 28 0.20 -2.90 -13.37
CA GLY A 28 0.38 -1.46 -13.20
C GLY A 28 1.17 -1.13 -11.93
N VAL A 29 2.17 -0.26 -12.03
CA VAL A 29 3.02 0.19 -10.91
C VAL A 29 3.42 1.65 -11.08
N SER A 30 3.83 2.31 -10.00
CA SER A 30 4.51 3.61 -10.10
C SER A 30 5.98 3.44 -10.48
N ILE A 31 6.51 4.33 -11.32
CA ILE A 31 7.93 4.37 -11.69
C ILE A 31 8.79 4.48 -10.42
N GLY A 32 9.84 3.64 -10.32
CA GLY A 32 10.82 3.69 -9.24
C GLY A 32 10.29 3.30 -7.86
N SER A 33 9.10 2.70 -7.79
CA SER A 33 8.52 2.19 -6.53
C SER A 33 9.01 0.78 -6.21
N THR A 34 8.86 0.38 -4.95
CA THR A 34 9.08 -1.01 -4.52
C THR A 34 8.17 -1.98 -5.27
N GLY A 35 6.93 -1.58 -5.58
CA GLY A 35 6.01 -2.33 -6.43
C GLY A 35 6.57 -2.58 -7.84
N ALA A 36 7.29 -1.61 -8.43
CA ALA A 36 7.95 -1.80 -9.72
C ALA A 36 9.12 -2.78 -9.62
N GLU A 37 9.89 -2.75 -8.53
CA GLU A 37 10.97 -3.71 -8.30
C GLU A 37 10.43 -5.14 -8.13
N ILE A 38 9.32 -5.30 -7.40
CA ILE A 38 8.65 -6.59 -7.23
C ILE A 38 8.13 -7.09 -8.58
N ALA A 39 7.40 -6.25 -9.32
CA ALA A 39 6.83 -6.60 -10.62
C ALA A 39 7.89 -7.03 -11.63
N SER A 40 9.06 -6.40 -11.64
CA SER A 40 10.17 -6.72 -12.55
C SER A 40 10.74 -8.13 -12.36
N LYS A 41 10.49 -8.76 -11.22
CA LYS A 41 10.96 -10.11 -10.89
C LYS A 41 9.92 -11.19 -11.25
N ILE A 42 8.73 -10.80 -11.69
CA ILE A 42 7.65 -11.73 -12.02
C ILE A 42 7.83 -12.20 -13.47
N SER A 43 7.90 -13.52 -13.65
CA SER A 43 8.10 -14.14 -14.96
C SER A 43 6.98 -13.77 -15.94
N ASN A 44 7.37 -13.40 -17.17
CA ASN A 44 6.45 -13.13 -18.28
C ASN A 44 5.42 -12.01 -18.02
N ALA A 45 5.57 -11.20 -16.97
CA ALA A 45 4.66 -10.10 -16.70
C ALA A 45 4.85 -8.94 -17.69
N ASP A 46 3.72 -8.34 -18.14
CA ASP A 46 3.70 -7.07 -18.86
C ASP A 46 3.63 -5.93 -17.84
N VAL A 47 4.79 -5.41 -17.43
CA VAL A 47 4.89 -4.36 -16.40
C VAL A 47 4.72 -2.99 -17.03
N ARG A 48 3.63 -2.30 -16.69
CA ARG A 48 3.32 -0.94 -17.10
C ARG A 48 3.59 0.05 -16.00
N GLN A 49 4.52 0.96 -16.25
CA GLN A 49 4.95 1.95 -15.27
C GLN A 49 4.27 3.30 -15.53
N PHE A 50 3.74 3.90 -14.46
CA PHE A 50 3.05 5.17 -14.49
C PHE A 50 3.76 6.21 -13.62
N ASN A 51 3.69 7.48 -13.97
CA ASN A 51 4.24 8.55 -13.14
C ASN A 51 3.51 8.68 -11.79
N LEU A 52 2.19 8.49 -11.81
CA LEU A 52 1.34 8.55 -10.62
C LEU A 52 0.57 7.24 -10.47
N ILE A 53 0.43 6.75 -9.25
CA ILE A 53 -0.33 5.52 -8.97
C ILE A 53 -1.81 5.64 -9.35
N VAL A 54 -2.36 6.86 -9.31
CA VAL A 54 -3.75 7.10 -9.72
C VAL A 54 -3.98 6.78 -11.20
N ASP A 55 -2.97 6.92 -12.04
CA ASP A 55 -3.05 6.56 -13.47
C ASP A 55 -3.07 5.03 -13.63
N ALA A 56 -2.31 4.30 -12.81
CA ALA A 56 -2.36 2.84 -12.77
C ALA A 56 -3.75 2.33 -12.32
N PHE A 57 -4.36 2.97 -11.33
CA PHE A 57 -5.72 2.63 -10.89
C PHE A 57 -6.77 2.94 -11.98
N LEU A 58 -6.60 4.03 -12.72
CA LEU A 58 -7.48 4.35 -13.84
C LEU A 58 -7.34 3.30 -14.97
N GLU A 59 -6.11 2.89 -15.26
CA GLU A 59 -5.83 1.85 -16.25
C GLU A 59 -6.40 0.48 -15.81
N LEU A 60 -6.41 0.19 -14.49
CA LEU A 60 -7.09 -0.98 -13.94
C LEU A 60 -8.61 -0.92 -14.18
N GLN A 61 -9.24 0.22 -13.92
CA GLN A 61 -10.68 0.41 -14.19
C GLN A 61 -11.01 0.20 -15.67
N ASN A 62 -10.16 0.70 -16.57
CA ASN A 62 -10.29 0.57 -18.02
C ASN A 62 -9.86 -0.82 -18.54
N ARG A 63 -9.48 -1.74 -17.66
CA ARG A 63 -8.99 -3.09 -17.99
C ARG A 63 -7.73 -3.11 -18.86
N GLY A 64 -6.97 -2.03 -18.86
CA GLY A 64 -5.67 -1.94 -19.52
C GLY A 64 -4.60 -2.72 -18.77
N VAL A 65 -4.70 -2.79 -17.42
CA VAL A 65 -3.91 -3.71 -16.58
C VAL A 65 -4.85 -4.66 -15.83
N ASP A 66 -4.33 -5.82 -15.41
CA ASP A 66 -5.09 -6.85 -14.70
C ASP A 66 -5.00 -6.66 -13.18
N VAL A 67 -3.92 -6.04 -12.73
CA VAL A 67 -3.60 -5.83 -11.31
C VAL A 67 -2.72 -4.59 -11.15
N VAL A 68 -2.84 -3.92 -10.01
CA VAL A 68 -1.90 -2.86 -9.57
C VAL A 68 -1.18 -3.34 -8.32
N ILE A 69 0.16 -3.21 -8.30
CA ILE A 69 0.99 -3.43 -7.10
C ILE A 69 1.36 -2.06 -6.52
N ASN A 70 1.02 -1.86 -5.26
CA ASN A 70 1.34 -0.61 -4.55
C ASN A 70 1.22 -0.83 -3.04
N ASP A 71 1.64 0.15 -2.24
CA ASP A 71 1.55 0.12 -0.78
C ASP A 71 0.10 -0.13 -0.33
N THR A 72 -0.09 -1.13 0.52
CA THR A 72 -1.41 -1.55 0.99
C THR A 72 -2.24 -0.43 1.60
N PRO A 73 -1.73 0.48 2.42
CA PRO A 73 -2.53 1.59 2.96
C PRO A 73 -3.08 2.52 1.88
N VAL A 74 -2.32 2.75 0.81
CA VAL A 74 -2.77 3.55 -0.35
C VAL A 74 -3.84 2.79 -1.14
N ASN A 75 -3.65 1.49 -1.30
CA ASN A 75 -4.63 0.60 -1.94
C ASN A 75 -5.96 0.61 -1.18
N GLU A 76 -5.92 0.45 0.15
CA GLU A 76 -7.11 0.49 1.01
C GLU A 76 -7.82 1.84 0.94
N TYR A 77 -7.08 2.94 0.96
CA TYR A 77 -7.64 4.27 0.78
C TYR A 77 -8.36 4.42 -0.56
N TYR A 78 -7.76 3.92 -1.64
CA TYR A 78 -8.36 3.95 -2.97
C TYR A 78 -9.65 3.14 -3.03
N VAL A 79 -9.63 1.86 -2.61
CA VAL A 79 -10.80 0.96 -2.71
C VAL A 79 -11.95 1.37 -1.78
N ASN A 80 -11.65 2.05 -0.66
CA ASN A 80 -12.67 2.61 0.24
C ASN A 80 -13.22 3.95 -0.25
N GLY A 81 -12.51 4.63 -1.15
CA GLY A 81 -12.88 5.91 -1.74
C GLY A 81 -13.34 5.79 -3.19
N LYS A 82 -12.50 6.28 -4.12
CA LYS A 82 -12.82 6.34 -5.55
C LYS A 82 -12.99 4.99 -6.23
N GLY A 83 -12.32 3.95 -5.73
CA GLY A 83 -12.41 2.57 -6.23
C GLY A 83 -13.56 1.76 -5.63
N LYS A 84 -14.39 2.35 -4.76
CA LYS A 84 -15.48 1.64 -4.08
C LYS A 84 -16.47 1.05 -5.06
N GLY A 85 -16.69 -0.27 -4.95
CA GLY A 85 -17.57 -1.03 -5.86
C GLY A 85 -16.97 -1.29 -7.25
N ILE A 86 -15.74 -0.82 -7.52
CA ILE A 86 -15.04 -0.97 -8.79
C ILE A 86 -13.84 -1.92 -8.64
N ALA A 87 -13.10 -1.76 -7.54
CA ALA A 87 -11.88 -2.52 -7.27
C ALA A 87 -11.86 -3.06 -5.83
N LYS A 88 -11.00 -4.02 -5.59
CA LYS A 88 -10.76 -4.62 -4.27
C LYS A 88 -9.27 -4.88 -4.06
N VAL A 89 -8.84 -4.83 -2.79
CA VAL A 89 -7.54 -5.37 -2.38
C VAL A 89 -7.66 -6.88 -2.29
N THR A 90 -6.63 -7.61 -2.68
CA THR A 90 -6.57 -9.07 -2.63
C THR A 90 -5.18 -9.56 -2.24
N GLY A 91 -5.10 -10.78 -1.72
CA GLY A 91 -3.85 -11.39 -1.28
C GLY A 91 -3.33 -10.85 0.04
N GLU A 92 -2.22 -11.43 0.48
CA GLU A 92 -1.46 -10.98 1.64
C GLU A 92 -0.42 -9.93 1.22
N ASP A 93 -0.03 -9.08 2.15
CA ASP A 93 1.03 -8.09 1.93
C ASP A 93 2.36 -8.78 1.62
N TYR A 94 3.04 -8.29 0.60
CA TYR A 94 4.39 -8.72 0.24
C TYR A 94 5.42 -7.73 0.81
N ASP A 95 6.48 -8.27 1.41
CA ASP A 95 7.63 -7.50 1.92
C ASP A 95 7.22 -6.38 2.88
N ALA A 96 6.36 -6.72 3.86
CA ALA A 96 5.89 -5.77 4.85
C ALA A 96 7.02 -5.32 5.77
N ALA A 97 7.19 -4.01 5.91
CA ALA A 97 8.23 -3.39 6.71
C ALA A 97 7.71 -2.18 7.49
N PRO A 98 8.30 -1.84 8.65
CA PRO A 98 7.93 -0.66 9.40
C PRO A 98 8.29 0.62 8.65
N LEU A 99 7.35 1.56 8.56
CA LEU A 99 7.58 2.90 8.05
C LEU A 99 8.11 3.82 9.15
N GLY A 100 9.20 4.50 8.85
CA GLY A 100 9.88 5.44 9.75
C GLY A 100 9.77 6.89 9.27
N ILE A 101 9.88 7.81 10.22
CA ILE A 101 9.97 9.25 9.95
C ILE A 101 11.43 9.62 9.85
N ALA A 102 11.88 10.09 8.69
CA ALA A 102 13.27 10.51 8.47
C ALA A 102 13.52 11.90 9.08
N VAL A 103 14.60 12.00 9.85
CA VAL A 103 15.08 13.26 10.44
C VAL A 103 16.52 13.50 10.01
N LYS A 104 16.90 14.76 9.78
CA LYS A 104 18.30 15.10 9.43
C LYS A 104 19.25 14.55 10.48
N LYS A 105 20.31 13.87 10.03
CA LYS A 105 21.35 13.30 10.91
C LYS A 105 21.91 14.38 11.84
N GLY A 106 21.97 14.08 13.13
CA GLY A 106 22.43 14.99 14.19
C GLY A 106 21.35 15.89 14.78
N ASN A 107 20.12 15.93 14.23
CA ASN A 107 19.01 16.69 14.83
C ASN A 107 18.31 15.86 15.91
N THR A 108 19.01 15.61 17.03
CA THR A 108 18.53 14.80 18.15
C THR A 108 17.32 15.43 18.83
N GLU A 109 17.24 16.76 18.87
CA GLU A 109 16.10 17.46 19.48
C GLU A 109 14.80 17.14 18.75
N LEU A 110 14.80 17.25 17.41
CA LEU A 110 13.63 16.92 16.60
C LEU A 110 13.28 15.41 16.68
N LEU A 111 14.30 14.56 16.65
CA LEU A 111 14.10 13.11 16.78
C LEU A 111 13.38 12.76 18.08
N ASN A 112 13.83 13.31 19.20
CA ASN A 112 13.20 13.08 20.51
C ASN A 112 11.75 13.61 20.52
N LYS A 113 11.51 14.82 20.01
CA LYS A 113 10.15 15.39 19.92
C LYS A 113 9.20 14.51 19.09
N VAL A 114 9.67 13.96 17.98
CA VAL A 114 8.87 13.08 17.13
C VAL A 114 8.57 11.76 17.86
N ASN A 115 9.56 11.14 18.46
CA ASN A 115 9.37 9.87 19.20
C ASN A 115 8.45 10.05 20.41
N ASP A 116 8.64 11.11 21.20
CA ASP A 116 7.76 11.42 22.34
C ASP A 116 6.33 11.71 21.89
N GLY A 117 6.16 12.42 20.77
CA GLY A 117 4.87 12.68 20.17
C GLY A 117 4.15 11.39 19.74
N LEU A 118 4.87 10.48 19.05
CA LEU A 118 4.34 9.17 18.66
C LEU A 118 3.94 8.34 19.88
N ALA A 119 4.80 8.26 20.89
CA ALA A 119 4.49 7.53 22.12
C ALA A 119 3.22 8.08 22.80
N LYS A 120 3.07 9.40 22.89
CA LYS A 120 1.89 10.05 23.48
C LYS A 120 0.60 9.73 22.72
N ILE A 121 0.59 9.81 21.39
CA ILE A 121 -0.62 9.55 20.61
C ILE A 121 -0.97 8.06 20.59
N LYS A 122 0.00 7.16 20.72
CA LYS A 122 -0.26 5.72 20.92
C LYS A 122 -0.92 5.49 22.30
N ALA A 123 -0.33 6.04 23.35
CA ALA A 123 -0.79 5.84 24.73
C ALA A 123 -2.20 6.40 25.00
N ASN A 124 -2.58 7.52 24.36
CA ASN A 124 -3.88 8.19 24.58
C ASN A 124 -4.97 7.76 23.59
N GLY A 125 -4.71 6.79 22.72
CA GLY A 125 -5.66 6.27 21.74
C GLY A 125 -5.84 7.11 20.48
N LYS A 126 -5.18 8.27 20.38
CA LYS A 126 -5.30 9.14 19.20
C LYS A 126 -4.74 8.50 17.93
N TYR A 127 -3.71 7.68 18.06
CA TYR A 127 -3.18 6.90 16.96
C TYR A 127 -4.24 5.95 16.38
N ALA A 128 -4.94 5.20 17.23
CA ALA A 128 -5.99 4.27 16.81
C ALA A 128 -7.16 5.01 16.14
N GLU A 129 -7.58 6.16 16.70
CA GLU A 129 -8.62 7.00 16.10
C GLU A 129 -8.25 7.45 14.69
N ILE A 130 -7.02 7.94 14.49
CA ILE A 130 -6.51 8.39 13.19
C ILE A 130 -6.42 7.22 12.22
N TYR A 131 -5.86 6.10 12.66
CA TYR A 131 -5.73 4.90 11.84
C TYR A 131 -7.09 4.41 11.33
N LYS A 132 -8.07 4.30 12.23
CA LYS A 132 -9.44 3.90 11.90
C LYS A 132 -10.12 4.87 10.94
N LYS A 133 -9.90 6.19 11.12
CA LYS A 133 -10.43 7.22 10.22
C LYS A 133 -9.95 7.03 8.77
N TRP A 134 -8.67 6.69 8.56
CA TRP A 134 -8.07 6.64 7.23
C TRP A 134 -8.14 5.25 6.58
N PHE A 135 -8.05 4.20 7.38
CA PHE A 135 -8.01 2.81 6.87
C PHE A 135 -9.30 2.01 7.14
N GLY A 136 -10.25 2.57 7.87
CA GLY A 136 -11.54 1.93 8.13
C GLY A 136 -11.50 0.75 9.12
N LYS A 137 -10.33 0.46 9.71
CA LYS A 137 -10.09 -0.66 10.64
C LYS A 137 -9.21 -0.22 11.81
N GLU A 138 -9.21 -1.00 12.88
CA GLU A 138 -8.29 -0.76 14.01
C GLU A 138 -6.84 -1.09 13.62
N PRO A 139 -5.84 -0.39 14.20
CA PRO A 139 -4.43 -0.71 13.96
C PRO A 139 -4.07 -2.09 14.52
N PRO A 140 -3.12 -2.80 13.89
CA PRO A 140 -2.53 -4.00 14.46
C PRO A 140 -1.93 -3.73 15.84
N ALA A 141 -1.96 -4.73 16.74
CA ALA A 141 -1.45 -4.58 18.11
C ALA A 141 0.05 -4.22 18.17
N GLU A 142 0.82 -4.65 17.20
CA GLU A 142 2.24 -4.30 17.05
C GLU A 142 2.47 -2.82 16.76
N ASP A 143 1.57 -2.15 16.07
CA ASP A 143 1.66 -0.71 15.77
C ASP A 143 1.43 0.17 17.00
N LEU A 144 0.82 -0.37 18.05
CA LEU A 144 0.53 0.34 19.30
C LEU A 144 1.67 0.27 20.32
N LYS A 145 2.68 -0.56 20.09
CA LYS A 145 3.86 -0.72 20.97
C LYS A 145 4.87 0.40 20.85
#